data_7178330055c914b42f134a90572cf2c8
#
_entry.id   7178330055c914b42f134a90572cf2c8
#
_cell.length_a   1.000
_cell.length_b   1.000
_cell.length_c   1.000
_cell.angle_alpha   90.00
_cell.angle_beta   90.00
_cell.angle_gamma   90.00
#
_symmetry.space_group_name_H-M   'P 1'
#
loop_
_entity.id
_entity.type
_entity.pdbx_description
1 polymer ?
#
loop_
_entity_poly.entity_id
_entity_poly.type
_entity_poly.pdbx_seq_one_letter_code
_entity_poly.pdbx_strand_id
1 'polypeptide(L)'
;LEAWMKKSILATGAVLVLGMGIGADALAQVKPDVLVAQRQAAMKLQGKYLGPIGAMMKGAAPYNADVVALNATFLENLARMPWDGFVPSTSGEKSKTKPDAFKDAAKFRAAADLLEAETAKLGAAARAKNEAGVRAAFGGVAKACGSCHDAYREKS
;
A
#
# COMPACT_ATOMS: atom_id res chain seq x y z
N LEU A 1 18.02 -73.77 26.50
CA LEU A 1 17.46 -74.61 25.44
C LEU A 1 16.92 -73.75 24.35
N GLU A 2 17.66 -73.71 23.27
CA GLU A 2 17.32 -73.95 21.87
C GLU A 2 16.24 -73.00 21.31
N ALA A 3 16.70 -72.04 20.52
CA ALA A 3 16.98 -72.18 19.07
C ALA A 3 15.75 -72.55 18.24
N TRP A 4 15.25 -71.63 17.52
CA TRP A 4 14.82 -71.84 16.14
C TRP A 4 14.84 -70.52 15.34
N MET A 5 15.71 -70.41 14.63
CA MET A 5 16.28 -70.04 13.35
C MET A 5 15.26 -69.98 12.21
N LYS A 6 15.38 -68.93 11.43
CA LYS A 6 15.15 -68.81 9.99
C LYS A 6 13.67 -68.56 9.59
N LYS A 7 13.36 -67.51 8.89
CA LYS A 7 13.81 -67.22 7.51
C LYS A 7 13.45 -65.82 7.10
N SER A 8 14.37 -65.20 6.46
CA SER A 8 14.29 -64.03 5.63
C SER A 8 13.12 -64.08 4.66
N ILE A 9 12.36 -63.01 4.57
CA ILE A 9 11.75 -62.58 3.31
C ILE A 9 12.02 -61.09 3.16
N LEU A 10 12.99 -60.80 2.34
CA LEU A 10 13.22 -59.48 1.74
C LEU A 10 12.04 -59.21 0.80
N ALA A 11 11.10 -58.41 1.24
CA ALA A 11 10.13 -57.80 0.35
C ALA A 11 10.58 -56.36 0.11
N THR A 12 11.35 -56.18 -0.97
CA THR A 12 11.74 -54.89 -1.52
C THR A 12 10.45 -54.22 -2.05
N GLY A 13 9.75 -53.51 -1.18
CA GLY A 13 8.66 -52.63 -1.59
C GLY A 13 9.27 -51.33 -2.15
N ALA A 14 9.39 -51.25 -3.47
CA ALA A 14 9.65 -50.00 -4.15
C ALA A 14 8.46 -49.08 -3.90
N VAL A 15 8.58 -48.17 -2.92
CA VAL A 15 7.64 -47.05 -2.77
C VAL A 15 7.95 -46.08 -3.92
N LEU A 16 7.16 -46.19 -4.97
CA LEU A 16 7.05 -45.17 -5.99
C LEU A 16 6.45 -43.93 -5.30
N VAL A 17 7.29 -43.04 -4.79
CA VAL A 17 6.89 -41.67 -4.45
C VAL A 17 6.56 -41.02 -5.78
N LEU A 18 5.30 -41.09 -6.19
CA LEU A 18 4.75 -40.14 -7.16
C LEU A 18 4.90 -38.75 -6.48
N GLY A 19 5.99 -38.07 -6.83
CA GLY A 19 6.13 -36.64 -6.60
C GLY A 19 4.97 -35.97 -7.31
N MET A 20 3.86 -35.72 -6.62
CA MET A 20 2.95 -34.65 -6.95
C MET A 20 3.80 -33.38 -6.85
N GLY A 21 4.43 -32.99 -7.95
CA GLY A 21 4.85 -31.63 -8.18
C GLY A 21 3.58 -30.80 -8.01
N ILE A 22 3.38 -30.29 -6.80
CA ILE A 22 2.54 -29.11 -6.62
C ILE A 22 3.26 -28.07 -7.45
N GLY A 23 2.81 -27.93 -8.71
CA GLY A 23 3.18 -26.82 -9.53
C GLY A 23 2.98 -25.62 -8.62
N ALA A 24 4.03 -24.87 -8.37
CA ALA A 24 3.90 -23.51 -7.88
C ALA A 24 3.04 -22.80 -8.94
N ASP A 25 1.72 -23.01 -8.82
CA ASP A 25 0.75 -22.27 -9.59
C ASP A 25 1.09 -20.82 -9.31
N ALA A 26 1.70 -20.24 -10.30
CA ALA A 26 1.97 -18.84 -10.39
C ALA A 26 0.70 -18.15 -9.85
N LEU A 27 0.78 -17.63 -8.64
CA LEU A 27 -0.21 -16.68 -8.16
C LEU A 27 -0.38 -15.73 -9.31
N ALA A 28 -1.56 -15.71 -9.94
CA ALA A 28 -1.81 -15.01 -11.18
C ALA A 28 -1.33 -13.58 -10.97
N GLN A 29 -0.16 -13.27 -11.53
CA GLN A 29 0.49 -11.98 -11.29
C GLN A 29 -0.44 -10.92 -11.84
N VAL A 30 -0.89 -10.01 -10.99
CA VAL A 30 -1.79 -8.93 -11.39
C VAL A 30 -1.16 -8.18 -12.56
N LYS A 31 -1.92 -7.97 -13.64
CA LYS A 31 -1.42 -7.31 -14.84
C LYS A 31 -0.94 -5.89 -14.53
N PRO A 32 0.13 -5.40 -15.17
CA PRO A 32 0.69 -4.07 -14.92
C PRO A 32 -0.31 -2.92 -15.08
N ASP A 33 -1.16 -2.97 -16.11
CA ASP A 33 -2.22 -1.99 -16.35
C ASP A 33 -3.26 -1.95 -15.21
N VAL A 34 -3.59 -3.11 -14.64
CA VAL A 34 -4.49 -3.22 -13.47
C VAL A 34 -3.86 -2.59 -12.24
N LEU A 35 -2.57 -2.86 -11.98
CA LEU A 35 -1.83 -2.24 -10.88
C LEU A 35 -1.80 -0.71 -11.01
N VAL A 36 -1.58 -0.20 -12.22
CA VAL A 36 -1.64 1.25 -12.49
C VAL A 36 -3.03 1.81 -12.22
N ALA A 37 -4.09 1.13 -12.67
CA ALA A 37 -5.46 1.56 -12.43
C ALA A 37 -5.79 1.59 -10.92
N GLN A 38 -5.36 0.57 -10.17
CA GLN A 38 -5.58 0.48 -8.72
C GLN A 38 -4.87 1.61 -7.95
N ARG A 39 -3.57 1.87 -8.23
CA ARG A 39 -2.86 2.97 -7.56
C ARG A 39 -3.46 4.34 -7.89
N GLN A 40 -3.90 4.54 -9.14
CA GLN A 40 -4.57 5.77 -9.54
C GLN A 40 -5.92 5.96 -8.84
N ALA A 41 -6.69 4.88 -8.67
CA ALA A 41 -7.95 4.90 -7.92
C ALA A 41 -7.71 5.25 -6.44
N ALA A 42 -6.71 4.65 -5.79
CA ALA A 42 -6.35 4.97 -4.41
C ALA A 42 -5.94 6.45 -4.26
N MET A 43 -5.12 7.00 -5.18
CA MET A 43 -4.75 8.41 -5.17
C MET A 43 -5.95 9.36 -5.37
N LYS A 44 -6.90 9.02 -6.24
CA LYS A 44 -8.14 9.78 -6.42
C LYS A 44 -8.99 9.79 -5.15
N LEU A 45 -9.11 8.64 -4.49
CA LEU A 45 -9.86 8.53 -3.24
C LEU A 45 -9.18 9.29 -2.10
N GLN A 46 -7.84 9.29 -2.02
CA GLN A 46 -7.12 10.15 -1.07
C GLN A 46 -7.47 11.63 -1.27
N GLY A 47 -7.49 12.12 -2.52
CA GLY A 47 -7.91 13.48 -2.85
C GLY A 47 -9.37 13.77 -2.45
N LYS A 48 -10.28 12.81 -2.67
CA LYS A 48 -11.68 12.91 -2.27
C LYS A 48 -11.84 13.13 -0.76
N TYR A 49 -11.11 12.39 0.06
CA TYR A 49 -11.24 12.48 1.51
C TYR A 49 -10.39 13.61 2.14
N LEU A 50 -9.28 14.00 1.50
CA LEU A 50 -8.49 15.15 1.94
C LEU A 50 -9.20 16.49 1.64
N GLY A 51 -9.95 16.57 0.53
CA GLY A 51 -10.59 17.80 0.05
C GLY A 51 -11.48 18.49 1.08
N PRO A 52 -12.47 17.79 1.70
CA PRO A 52 -13.32 18.39 2.75
C PRO A 52 -12.53 18.90 3.95
N ILE A 53 -11.54 18.15 4.42
CA ILE A 53 -10.64 18.60 5.51
C ILE A 53 -9.94 19.89 5.08
N GLY A 54 -9.39 19.92 3.86
CA GLY A 54 -8.71 21.11 3.31
C GLY A 54 -9.62 22.32 3.20
N ALA A 55 -10.89 22.14 2.83
CA ALA A 55 -11.86 23.24 2.80
C ALA A 55 -12.08 23.85 4.19
N MET A 56 -12.20 23.00 5.22
CA MET A 56 -12.34 23.45 6.61
C MET A 56 -11.07 24.15 7.12
N MET A 57 -9.89 23.65 6.77
CA MET A 57 -8.61 24.24 7.18
C MET A 57 -8.40 25.64 6.57
N LYS A 58 -8.94 25.88 5.37
CA LYS A 58 -8.86 27.17 4.65
C LYS A 58 -10.01 28.12 5.01
N GLY A 59 -10.93 27.72 5.89
CA GLY A 59 -12.11 28.50 6.22
C GLY A 59 -13.18 28.56 5.12
N ALA A 60 -13.07 27.74 4.07
CA ALA A 60 -14.06 27.65 2.99
C ALA A 60 -15.30 26.81 3.38
N ALA A 61 -15.23 26.09 4.50
CA ALA A 61 -16.34 25.38 5.11
C ALA A 61 -16.22 25.46 6.65
N PRO A 62 -17.35 25.45 7.40
CA PRO A 62 -17.31 25.36 8.85
C PRO A 62 -16.60 24.08 9.33
N TYR A 63 -15.82 24.21 10.40
CA TYR A 63 -15.17 23.04 11.00
C TYR A 63 -16.20 22.07 11.59
N ASN A 64 -16.09 20.79 11.25
CA ASN A 64 -16.92 19.72 11.78
C ASN A 64 -16.04 18.53 12.16
N ALA A 65 -15.87 18.31 13.47
CA ALA A 65 -14.99 17.29 14.02
C ALA A 65 -15.34 15.87 13.56
N ASP A 66 -16.63 15.56 13.42
CA ASP A 66 -17.06 14.20 13.03
C ASP A 66 -16.78 13.94 11.55
N VAL A 67 -17.01 14.92 10.69
CA VAL A 67 -16.64 14.86 9.26
C VAL A 67 -15.13 14.72 9.11
N VAL A 68 -14.35 15.47 9.89
CA VAL A 68 -12.88 15.38 9.88
C VAL A 68 -12.43 13.99 10.32
N ALA A 69 -12.99 13.45 11.41
CA ALA A 69 -12.64 12.13 11.92
C ALA A 69 -12.92 11.02 10.90
N LEU A 70 -14.09 11.05 10.26
CA LEU A 70 -14.48 10.10 9.22
C LEU A 70 -13.52 10.16 8.03
N ASN A 71 -13.28 11.36 7.48
CA ASN A 71 -12.44 11.54 6.31
C ASN A 71 -10.97 11.20 6.61
N ALA A 72 -10.44 11.57 7.77
CA ALA A 72 -9.09 11.24 8.19
C ALA A 72 -8.88 9.73 8.34
N THR A 73 -9.88 8.99 8.83
CA THR A 73 -9.84 7.52 8.93
C THR A 73 -9.73 6.88 7.55
N PHE A 74 -10.54 7.31 6.58
CA PHE A 74 -10.42 6.79 5.21
C PHE A 74 -9.08 7.16 4.57
N LEU A 75 -8.62 8.39 4.77
CA LEU A 75 -7.34 8.85 4.23
C LEU A 75 -6.16 8.05 4.79
N GLU A 76 -6.13 7.78 6.10
CA GLU A 76 -5.09 6.98 6.77
C GLU A 76 -5.02 5.56 6.19
N ASN A 77 -6.18 4.92 5.95
CA ASN A 77 -6.21 3.60 5.34
C ASN A 77 -5.77 3.63 3.86
N LEU A 78 -6.27 4.59 3.09
CA LEU A 78 -5.94 4.73 1.67
C LEU A 78 -4.47 5.09 1.43
N ALA A 79 -3.82 5.78 2.37
CA ALA A 79 -2.41 6.14 2.25
C ALA A 79 -1.47 4.93 2.18
N ARG A 80 -1.91 3.76 2.61
CA ARG A 80 -1.13 2.51 2.61
C ARG A 80 -1.33 1.66 1.36
N MET A 81 -2.33 1.97 0.54
CA MET A 81 -2.80 1.06 -0.52
C MET A 81 -2.08 1.15 -1.86
N PRO A 82 -1.53 2.30 -2.32
CA PRO A 82 -1.10 2.43 -3.72
C PRO A 82 0.30 1.88 -4.02
N TRP A 83 1.07 1.49 -3.02
CA TRP A 83 2.53 1.33 -3.15
C TRP A 83 2.95 0.04 -3.85
N ASP A 84 2.17 -1.02 -3.73
CA ASP A 84 2.35 -2.28 -4.48
C ASP A 84 2.16 -2.12 -5.99
N GLY A 85 1.48 -1.05 -6.42
CA GLY A 85 1.33 -0.69 -7.82
C GLY A 85 2.53 0.06 -8.42
N PHE A 86 3.59 0.37 -7.65
CA PHE A 86 4.80 1.03 -8.15
C PHE A 86 5.96 0.03 -8.27
N VAL A 87 5.80 -0.95 -9.13
CA VAL A 87 6.80 -1.99 -9.42
C VAL A 87 7.40 -1.81 -10.81
N PRO A 88 8.62 -2.31 -11.09
CA PRO A 88 9.30 -2.10 -12.36
C PRO A 88 8.47 -2.49 -13.59
N SER A 89 7.64 -3.55 -13.48
CA SER A 89 6.76 -3.98 -14.57
C SER A 89 5.71 -2.93 -14.98
N THR A 90 5.42 -1.95 -14.12
CA THR A 90 4.46 -0.87 -14.40
C THR A 90 5.10 0.39 -14.98
N SER A 91 6.44 0.41 -15.17
CA SER A 91 7.16 1.60 -15.62
C SER A 91 6.85 2.01 -17.07
N GLY A 92 6.47 1.05 -17.91
CA GLY A 92 6.07 1.27 -19.31
C GLY A 92 4.58 1.59 -19.51
N GLU A 93 3.79 1.51 -18.45
CA GLU A 93 2.35 1.71 -18.53
C GLU A 93 1.96 3.18 -18.62
N LYS A 94 0.86 3.45 -19.34
CA LYS A 94 0.35 4.82 -19.51
C LYS A 94 -0.08 5.44 -18.18
N SER A 95 0.76 6.31 -17.64
CA SER A 95 0.50 7.03 -16.38
C SER A 95 1.29 8.34 -16.34
N LYS A 96 0.98 9.18 -15.35
CA LYS A 96 1.78 10.39 -15.07
C LYS A 96 2.94 10.12 -14.10
N THR A 97 3.29 8.88 -13.84
CA THR A 97 4.43 8.54 -12.97
C THR A 97 5.73 8.76 -13.75
N LYS A 98 6.62 9.58 -13.18
CA LYS A 98 7.95 9.78 -13.77
C LYS A 98 8.82 8.52 -13.63
N PRO A 99 9.75 8.27 -14.55
CA PRO A 99 10.71 7.17 -14.44
C PRO A 99 11.50 7.16 -13.12
N ASP A 100 11.70 8.32 -12.51
CA ASP A 100 12.43 8.47 -11.26
C ASP A 100 11.78 7.72 -10.07
N ALA A 101 10.47 7.47 -10.12
CA ALA A 101 9.78 6.64 -9.13
C ALA A 101 10.29 5.18 -9.09
N PHE A 102 10.93 4.71 -10.18
CA PHE A 102 11.43 3.33 -10.31
C PHE A 102 12.95 3.25 -10.23
N LYS A 103 13.68 4.37 -10.34
CA LYS A 103 15.15 4.40 -10.32
C LYS A 103 15.74 4.23 -8.92
N ASP A 104 15.09 4.82 -7.91
CA ASP A 104 15.53 4.78 -6.52
C ASP A 104 14.35 4.36 -5.63
N ALA A 105 14.16 3.07 -5.53
CA ALA A 105 13.06 2.49 -4.76
C ALA A 105 13.11 2.88 -3.28
N ALA A 106 14.31 3.09 -2.71
CA ALA A 106 14.46 3.47 -1.31
C ALA A 106 13.96 4.90 -1.07
N LYS A 107 14.33 5.86 -1.93
CA LYS A 107 13.82 7.24 -1.83
C LYS A 107 12.32 7.32 -2.09
N PHE A 108 11.83 6.57 -3.08
CA PHE A 108 10.40 6.51 -3.36
C PHE A 108 9.63 5.95 -2.15
N ARG A 109 10.13 4.85 -1.55
CA ARG A 109 9.51 4.27 -0.36
C ARG A 109 9.54 5.24 0.83
N ALA A 110 10.63 5.95 1.05
CA ALA A 110 10.71 6.97 2.11
C ALA A 110 9.66 8.09 1.94
N ALA A 111 9.36 8.51 0.70
CA ALA A 111 8.29 9.47 0.44
C ALA A 111 6.90 8.90 0.73
N ALA A 112 6.69 7.61 0.45
CA ALA A 112 5.47 6.88 0.80
C ALA A 112 5.30 6.76 2.31
N ASP A 113 6.36 6.35 3.03
CA ASP A 113 6.38 6.23 4.49
C ASP A 113 6.08 7.57 5.18
N LEU A 114 6.58 8.67 4.62
CA LEU A 114 6.28 10.00 5.13
C LEU A 114 4.78 10.31 5.03
N LEU A 115 4.14 10.01 3.89
CA LEU A 115 2.69 10.20 3.75
C LEU A 115 1.91 9.34 4.73
N GLU A 116 2.28 8.07 4.88
CA GLU A 116 1.64 7.15 5.85
C GLU A 116 1.76 7.70 7.28
N ALA A 117 2.94 8.18 7.67
CA ALA A 117 3.16 8.76 8.99
C ALA A 117 2.35 10.04 9.23
N GLU A 118 2.31 10.94 8.26
CA GLU A 118 1.56 12.21 8.40
C GLU A 118 0.03 11.96 8.40
N THR A 119 -0.48 11.03 7.61
CA THR A 119 -1.90 10.67 7.66
C THR A 119 -2.29 9.98 8.98
N ALA A 120 -1.39 9.18 9.56
CA ALA A 120 -1.60 8.59 10.88
C ALA A 120 -1.68 9.66 11.99
N LYS A 121 -0.81 10.70 11.94
CA LYS A 121 -0.88 11.86 12.87
C LYS A 121 -2.21 12.60 12.72
N LEU A 122 -2.64 12.84 11.47
CA LEU A 122 -3.92 13.49 11.19
C LEU A 122 -5.09 12.65 11.73
N GLY A 123 -5.07 11.33 11.51
CA GLY A 123 -6.07 10.40 12.02
C GLY A 123 -6.15 10.40 13.55
N ALA A 124 -4.99 10.39 14.23
CA ALA A 124 -4.93 10.44 15.70
C ALA A 124 -5.51 11.74 16.25
N ALA A 125 -5.12 12.89 15.69
CA ALA A 125 -5.65 14.19 16.10
C ALA A 125 -7.17 14.31 15.85
N ALA A 126 -7.65 13.78 14.72
CA ALA A 126 -9.05 13.78 14.34
C ALA A 126 -9.91 12.90 15.30
N ARG A 127 -9.45 11.70 15.63
CA ARG A 127 -10.12 10.81 16.59
C ARG A 127 -10.19 11.42 17.99
N ALA A 128 -9.18 12.18 18.38
CA ALA A 128 -9.14 12.93 19.63
C ALA A 128 -9.99 14.21 19.60
N LYS A 129 -10.62 14.54 18.46
CA LYS A 129 -11.34 15.80 18.21
C LYS A 129 -10.50 17.05 18.55
N ASN A 130 -9.19 16.94 18.42
CA ASN A 130 -8.23 18.01 18.68
C ASN A 130 -8.06 18.88 17.40
N GLU A 131 -8.84 19.95 17.29
CA GLU A 131 -8.81 20.81 16.10
C GLU A 131 -7.42 21.42 15.84
N ALA A 132 -6.72 21.88 16.87
CA ALA A 132 -5.38 22.44 16.72
C ALA A 132 -4.38 21.38 16.21
N GLY A 133 -4.46 20.15 16.71
CA GLY A 133 -3.69 19.01 16.22
C GLY A 133 -4.02 18.64 14.77
N VAL A 134 -5.30 18.69 14.39
CA VAL A 134 -5.76 18.47 13.01
C VAL A 134 -5.16 19.52 12.07
N ARG A 135 -5.21 20.82 12.45
CA ARG A 135 -4.62 21.91 11.64
C ARG A 135 -3.12 21.71 11.41
N ALA A 136 -2.39 21.35 12.46
CA ALA A 136 -0.96 21.09 12.38
C ALA A 136 -0.64 19.87 11.49
N ALA A 137 -1.33 18.75 11.70
CA ALA A 137 -1.10 17.51 10.94
C ALA A 137 -1.53 17.63 9.46
N PHE A 138 -2.58 18.39 9.16
CA PHE A 138 -3.01 18.65 7.78
C PHE A 138 -1.90 19.29 6.95
N GLY A 139 -1.14 20.24 7.52
CA GLY A 139 0.04 20.85 6.86
C GLY A 139 1.09 19.81 6.48
N GLY A 140 1.35 18.83 7.37
CA GLY A 140 2.27 17.71 7.13
C GLY A 140 1.80 16.83 5.97
N VAL A 141 0.53 16.43 5.96
CA VAL A 141 -0.07 15.64 4.87
C VAL A 141 0.02 16.39 3.53
N ALA A 142 -0.36 17.67 3.49
CA ALA A 142 -0.32 18.46 2.28
C ALA A 142 1.11 18.59 1.71
N LYS A 143 2.10 18.79 2.59
CA LYS A 143 3.52 18.82 2.23
C LYS A 143 4.01 17.48 1.70
N ALA A 144 3.67 16.35 2.34
CA ALA A 144 4.04 15.02 1.89
C ALA A 144 3.47 14.71 0.50
N CYS A 145 2.19 15.03 0.26
CA CYS A 145 1.57 14.90 -1.07
C CYS A 145 2.28 15.75 -2.11
N GLY A 146 2.53 17.03 -1.82
CA GLY A 146 3.16 17.97 -2.75
C GLY A 146 4.57 17.56 -3.12
N SER A 147 5.43 17.30 -2.14
CA SER A 147 6.84 16.94 -2.39
C SER A 147 6.98 15.61 -3.18
N CYS A 148 6.14 14.60 -2.89
CA CYS A 148 6.13 13.36 -3.66
C CYS A 148 5.67 13.61 -5.10
N HIS A 149 4.60 14.38 -5.32
CA HIS A 149 4.12 14.72 -6.66
C HIS A 149 5.14 15.56 -7.46
N ASP A 150 5.84 16.47 -6.85
CA ASP A 150 6.89 17.26 -7.53
C ASP A 150 8.04 16.37 -8.00
N ALA A 151 8.44 15.42 -7.17
CA ALA A 151 9.53 14.50 -7.49
C ALA A 151 9.13 13.44 -8.53
N TYR A 152 7.95 12.82 -8.40
CA TYR A 152 7.63 11.55 -9.06
C TYR A 152 6.40 11.60 -9.98
N ARG A 153 5.73 12.76 -10.15
CA ARG A 153 4.57 12.91 -11.02
C ARG A 153 4.79 14.00 -12.06
N GLU A 154 4.43 13.69 -13.33
CA GLU A 154 4.40 14.70 -14.41
C GLU A 154 3.38 15.80 -14.10
N LYS A 155 3.77 17.05 -14.39
CA LYS A 155 2.85 18.21 -14.28
C LYS A 155 1.73 18.07 -15.32
N SER A 156 0.55 18.50 -14.92
CA SER A 156 -0.64 18.53 -15.81
C SER A 156 -0.59 19.73 -16.67
#